data_d4395dee01e7143c85686cfed35aa604
#
_entry.id   d4395dee01e7143c85686cfed35aa604
#
_cell.length_a   1.000
_cell.length_b   1.000
_cell.length_c   1.000
_cell.angle_alpha   90.00
_cell.angle_beta   90.00
_cell.angle_gamma   90.00
#
_symmetry.space_group_name_H-M   'P 1'
#
loop_
_entity.id
_entity.type
_entity.pdbx_description
1 polymer ?
#
loop_
_entity_poly.entity_id
_entity_poly.type
_entity_poly.pdbx_seq_one_letter_code
_entity_poly.pdbx_strand_id
1 'polypeptide(L)'
;MQAKAFETMVATNTLPCNVKFLFEGEEEIGSPSLAEWIVKEENKKLLKADVILVSDTDMVSDQVPSICTGLRGLCKFEMRLTGPDHDLHSGDFGGTVSNPVNVLSWMIGTVLDKDGHITIPGFYDDVLVVSPEERALINQAPYSDDAYKKSVGVEVLHGEKDYTTLERIGIRPTFDVCGIQGGYSGEGFKTIIPSEAWAKLSFRLVAAQNPQRI
;
A
#
# COMPACT_ATOMS: atom_id res chain seq x y z
N MET A 1 20.57 -12.53 7.29
CA MET A 1 20.06 -13.74 7.98
C MET A 1 20.28 -14.98 7.10
N GLN A 2 19.76 -15.07 5.88
CA GLN A 2 19.77 -16.24 4.98
C GLN A 2 21.16 -16.76 4.65
N ALA A 3 22.13 -15.86 4.36
CA ALA A 3 23.51 -16.27 4.10
C ALA A 3 24.14 -17.01 5.29
N LYS A 4 23.87 -16.58 6.52
CA LYS A 4 24.36 -17.24 7.73
C LYS A 4 23.65 -18.58 8.00
N ALA A 5 22.36 -18.67 7.74
CA ALA A 5 21.64 -19.95 7.81
C ALA A 5 22.21 -20.96 6.80
N PHE A 6 22.44 -20.54 5.57
CA PHE A 6 23.04 -21.36 4.53
C PHE A 6 24.47 -21.80 4.92
N GLU A 7 25.32 -20.88 5.35
CA GLU A 7 26.69 -21.17 5.82
C GLU A 7 26.67 -22.23 6.93
N THR A 8 25.74 -22.08 7.89
CA THR A 8 25.60 -23.03 8.99
C THR A 8 25.18 -24.42 8.50
N MET A 9 24.18 -24.49 7.61
CA MET A 9 23.72 -25.76 7.05
C MET A 9 24.78 -26.46 6.22
N VAL A 10 25.59 -25.73 5.48
CA VAL A 10 26.76 -26.29 4.76
C VAL A 10 27.80 -26.80 5.74
N ALA A 11 28.17 -26.00 6.74
CA ALA A 11 29.19 -26.37 7.74
C ALA A 11 28.81 -27.59 8.59
N THR A 12 27.53 -27.77 8.86
CA THR A 12 26.97 -28.89 9.62
C THR A 12 26.55 -30.09 8.76
N ASN A 13 26.75 -30.00 7.44
CA ASN A 13 26.29 -30.99 6.47
C ASN A 13 24.79 -31.37 6.59
N THR A 14 23.96 -30.35 6.87
CA THR A 14 22.51 -30.51 7.03
C THR A 14 21.69 -29.88 5.89
N LEU A 15 22.34 -29.36 4.86
CA LEU A 15 21.65 -28.75 3.72
C LEU A 15 20.92 -29.84 2.90
N PRO A 16 19.57 -29.83 2.85
CA PRO A 16 18.80 -30.94 2.26
C PRO A 16 18.53 -30.80 0.76
N CYS A 17 18.90 -29.67 0.15
CA CYS A 17 18.52 -29.34 -1.22
C CYS A 17 19.57 -28.44 -1.90
N ASN A 18 19.44 -28.27 -3.20
CA ASN A 18 20.18 -27.26 -3.94
C ASN A 18 19.60 -25.88 -3.66
N VAL A 19 20.46 -24.88 -3.51
CA VAL A 19 20.07 -23.49 -3.24
C VAL A 19 20.59 -22.57 -4.31
N LYS A 20 19.74 -21.68 -4.77
CA LYS A 20 20.09 -20.57 -5.65
C LYS A 20 19.81 -19.28 -4.91
N PHE A 21 20.70 -18.31 -5.04
CA PHE A 21 20.50 -16.97 -4.52
C PHE A 21 20.28 -16.00 -5.67
N LEU A 22 19.25 -15.20 -5.57
CA LEU A 22 19.01 -14.03 -6.41
C LEU A 22 19.08 -12.79 -5.54
N PHE A 23 19.99 -11.88 -5.85
CA PHE A 23 20.12 -10.60 -5.18
C PHE A 23 19.69 -9.49 -6.12
N GLU A 24 18.87 -8.60 -5.61
CA GLU A 24 18.36 -7.45 -6.32
C GLU A 24 18.71 -6.17 -5.56
N GLY A 25 18.95 -5.06 -6.27
CA GLY A 25 19.28 -3.76 -5.70
C GLY A 25 18.30 -2.64 -6.07
N GLU A 26 17.20 -2.93 -6.77
CA GLU A 26 16.26 -1.94 -7.29
C GLU A 26 14.82 -2.11 -6.78
N GLU A 27 14.61 -2.95 -5.74
CA GLU A 27 13.26 -3.25 -5.25
C GLU A 27 12.51 -1.97 -4.88
N GLU A 28 13.14 -1.06 -4.15
CA GLU A 28 12.55 0.19 -3.66
C GLU A 28 12.13 1.20 -4.76
N ILE A 29 12.60 0.99 -5.98
CA ILE A 29 12.18 1.77 -7.16
C ILE A 29 11.31 0.97 -8.13
N GLY A 30 10.86 -0.22 -7.74
CA GLY A 30 9.95 -1.08 -8.49
C GLY A 30 10.60 -2.07 -9.45
N SER A 31 11.87 -2.44 -9.20
CA SER A 31 12.57 -3.54 -9.89
C SER A 31 12.63 -3.47 -11.42
N PRO A 32 12.88 -2.32 -12.05
CA PRO A 32 12.80 -2.19 -13.50
C PRO A 32 13.73 -3.17 -14.23
N SER A 33 14.99 -3.29 -13.80
CA SER A 33 15.97 -4.20 -14.43
C SER A 33 15.64 -5.66 -14.19
N LEU A 34 15.15 -6.01 -12.99
CA LEU A 34 14.76 -7.39 -12.68
C LEU A 34 13.57 -7.83 -13.54
N ALA A 35 12.55 -6.98 -13.70
CA ALA A 35 11.38 -7.29 -14.52
C ALA A 35 11.76 -7.62 -15.97
N GLU A 36 12.68 -6.87 -16.55
CA GLU A 36 13.19 -7.14 -17.90
C GLU A 36 14.09 -8.38 -17.96
N TRP A 37 14.82 -8.66 -16.89
CA TRP A 37 15.77 -9.76 -16.83
C TRP A 37 15.09 -11.11 -16.68
N ILE A 38 14.08 -11.24 -15.82
CA ILE A 38 13.42 -12.53 -15.52
C ILE A 38 12.58 -13.07 -16.69
N VAL A 39 12.13 -12.21 -17.60
CA VAL A 39 11.30 -12.65 -18.73
C VAL A 39 12.11 -13.36 -19.84
N LYS A 40 13.43 -13.23 -19.84
CA LYS A 40 14.31 -13.89 -20.82
C LYS A 40 14.39 -15.40 -20.56
N GLU A 41 14.27 -16.20 -21.61
CA GLU A 41 14.19 -17.67 -21.49
C GLU A 41 15.43 -18.32 -20.86
N GLU A 42 16.62 -17.78 -21.13
CA GLU A 42 17.86 -18.24 -20.45
C GLU A 42 17.79 -18.00 -18.96
N ASN A 43 17.26 -16.87 -18.51
CA ASN A 43 17.17 -16.50 -17.09
C ASN A 43 16.07 -17.28 -16.36
N LYS A 44 14.95 -17.55 -17.03
CA LYS A 44 13.92 -18.45 -16.50
C LYS A 44 14.49 -19.84 -16.21
N LYS A 45 15.34 -20.37 -17.09
CA LYS A 45 16.01 -21.66 -16.87
C LYS A 45 16.95 -21.61 -15.66
N LEU A 46 17.70 -20.50 -15.49
CA LEU A 46 18.57 -20.31 -14.34
C LEU A 46 17.79 -20.25 -13.04
N LEU A 47 16.61 -19.60 -13.06
CA LEU A 47 15.77 -19.39 -11.88
C LEU A 47 14.85 -20.59 -11.55
N LYS A 48 14.75 -21.58 -12.45
CA LYS A 48 13.90 -22.74 -12.20
C LYS A 48 14.21 -23.38 -10.85
N ALA A 49 13.20 -23.42 -9.97
CA ALA A 49 13.25 -23.98 -8.62
C ALA A 49 11.89 -24.62 -8.29
N ASP A 50 11.89 -25.53 -7.32
CA ASP A 50 10.64 -26.15 -6.83
C ASP A 50 9.95 -25.26 -5.79
N VAL A 51 10.74 -24.45 -5.06
CA VAL A 51 10.27 -23.52 -4.04
C VAL A 51 11.03 -22.21 -4.18
N ILE A 52 10.34 -21.10 -4.01
CA ILE A 52 10.93 -19.75 -3.93
C ILE A 52 10.65 -19.21 -2.54
N LEU A 53 11.71 -18.78 -1.85
CA LEU A 53 11.63 -18.07 -0.58
C LEU A 53 11.94 -16.60 -0.82
N VAL A 54 10.94 -15.75 -0.69
CA VAL A 54 11.10 -14.30 -0.61
C VAL A 54 11.22 -13.92 0.86
N SER A 55 12.33 -13.31 1.24
CA SER A 55 12.61 -12.97 2.63
C SER A 55 12.74 -11.45 2.79
N ASP A 56 11.60 -10.80 2.68
CA ASP A 56 11.43 -9.36 2.80
C ASP A 56 10.14 -9.07 3.58
N THR A 57 10.08 -9.56 4.81
CA THR A 57 8.93 -9.39 5.70
C THR A 57 9.39 -9.18 7.13
N ASP A 58 8.57 -8.47 7.90
CA ASP A 58 8.82 -8.20 9.31
C ASP A 58 8.36 -9.35 10.21
N MET A 59 8.91 -9.37 11.42
CA MET A 59 8.38 -10.14 12.53
C MET A 59 7.24 -9.37 13.21
N VAL A 60 6.35 -10.07 13.92
CA VAL A 60 5.30 -9.41 14.71
C VAL A 60 5.90 -8.48 15.78
N SER A 61 7.00 -8.89 16.39
CA SER A 61 7.82 -8.07 17.29
C SER A 61 9.22 -8.69 17.43
N ASP A 62 10.13 -7.99 18.12
CA ASP A 62 11.50 -8.48 18.41
C ASP A 62 11.52 -9.85 19.10
N GLN A 63 10.46 -10.21 19.79
CA GLN A 63 10.35 -11.45 20.56
C GLN A 63 9.46 -12.51 19.90
N VAL A 64 8.74 -12.14 18.83
CA VAL A 64 7.76 -13.01 18.19
C VAL A 64 8.07 -13.18 16.71
N PRO A 65 8.78 -14.27 16.35
CA PRO A 65 9.02 -14.59 14.96
C PRO A 65 7.69 -14.92 14.26
N SER A 66 7.60 -14.58 12.98
CA SER A 66 6.44 -14.85 12.15
C SER A 66 6.83 -15.33 10.75
N ILE A 67 5.90 -16.02 10.11
CA ILE A 67 5.97 -16.37 8.70
C ILE A 67 4.82 -15.64 8.00
N CYS A 68 5.16 -14.74 7.08
CA CYS A 68 4.18 -14.07 6.26
C CYS A 68 3.67 -15.04 5.19
N THR A 69 2.38 -15.33 5.18
CA THR A 69 1.75 -16.30 4.24
C THR A 69 1.08 -15.62 3.06
N GLY A 70 1.03 -14.30 3.02
CA GLY A 70 0.45 -13.53 1.94
C GLY A 70 0.67 -12.04 2.11
N LEU A 71 0.57 -11.31 1.02
CA LEU A 71 0.69 -9.85 0.97
C LEU A 71 -0.56 -9.26 0.33
N ARG A 72 -0.90 -8.04 0.74
CA ARG A 72 -1.94 -7.27 0.06
C ARG A 72 -1.45 -6.78 -1.30
N GLY A 73 -2.33 -6.78 -2.29
CA GLY A 73 -2.09 -6.17 -3.58
C GLY A 73 -1.95 -4.65 -3.50
N LEU A 74 -1.56 -4.03 -4.59
CA LEU A 74 -1.39 -2.59 -4.71
C LEU A 74 -1.96 -2.09 -6.04
N CYS A 75 -2.78 -1.03 -5.97
CA CYS A 75 -3.23 -0.27 -7.12
C CYS A 75 -2.90 1.21 -6.90
N LYS A 76 -2.32 1.87 -7.91
CA LYS A 76 -1.90 3.26 -7.84
C LYS A 76 -2.56 4.07 -8.93
N PHE A 77 -3.00 5.28 -8.59
CA PHE A 77 -3.61 6.22 -9.53
C PHE A 77 -3.03 7.62 -9.35
N GLU A 78 -2.98 8.35 -10.45
CA GLU A 78 -2.85 9.80 -10.41
C GLU A 78 -4.15 10.40 -10.90
N MET A 79 -4.77 11.24 -10.08
CA MET A 79 -5.96 12.01 -10.43
C MET A 79 -5.52 13.44 -10.71
N ARG A 80 -5.83 13.94 -11.89
CA ARG A 80 -5.55 15.32 -12.28
C ARG A 80 -6.85 16.02 -12.66
N LEU A 81 -7.08 17.19 -12.08
CA LEU A 81 -8.20 18.07 -12.40
C LEU A 81 -7.64 19.34 -13.04
N THR A 82 -8.20 19.69 -14.19
CA THR A 82 -7.94 20.96 -14.88
C THR A 82 -9.15 21.87 -14.75
N GLY A 83 -8.92 23.12 -14.44
CA GLY A 83 -9.92 24.17 -14.33
C GLY A 83 -9.74 25.23 -15.44
N PRO A 84 -9.57 26.51 -15.08
CA PRO A 84 -9.30 27.57 -16.06
C PRO A 84 -7.95 27.34 -16.75
N ASP A 85 -7.72 27.95 -17.90
CA ASP A 85 -6.50 27.80 -18.70
C ASP A 85 -5.26 28.46 -18.07
N HIS A 86 -5.46 29.31 -17.06
CA HIS A 86 -4.41 29.94 -16.24
C HIS A 86 -4.94 30.20 -14.83
N ASP A 87 -4.06 30.52 -13.89
CA ASP A 87 -4.44 30.88 -12.53
C ASP A 87 -5.21 32.20 -12.52
N LEU A 88 -6.34 32.25 -11.82
CA LEU A 88 -7.23 33.40 -11.74
C LEU A 88 -7.19 34.03 -10.35
N HIS A 89 -7.52 35.33 -10.26
CA HIS A 89 -7.68 36.01 -9.00
C HIS A 89 -9.01 35.60 -8.32
N SER A 90 -8.93 35.04 -7.12
CA SER A 90 -10.13 34.51 -6.44
C SER A 90 -11.13 35.60 -6.01
N GLY A 91 -10.66 36.84 -5.82
CA GLY A 91 -11.52 37.99 -5.54
C GLY A 91 -12.43 38.37 -6.70
N ASP A 92 -11.96 38.18 -7.93
CA ASP A 92 -12.71 38.56 -9.14
C ASP A 92 -13.55 37.40 -9.68
N PHE A 93 -13.03 36.16 -9.57
CA PHE A 93 -13.63 34.98 -10.22
C PHE A 93 -14.17 33.95 -9.21
N GLY A 94 -13.96 34.15 -7.91
CA GLY A 94 -14.51 33.25 -6.88
C GLY A 94 -16.02 33.18 -6.91
N GLY A 95 -16.57 31.97 -6.85
CA GLY A 95 -18.01 31.74 -6.95
C GLY A 95 -18.55 31.64 -8.38
N THR A 96 -17.74 31.94 -9.42
CA THR A 96 -18.13 31.81 -10.83
C THR A 96 -17.39 30.70 -11.57
N VAL A 97 -16.19 30.30 -11.09
CA VAL A 97 -15.34 29.28 -11.67
C VAL A 97 -15.05 28.23 -10.62
N SER A 98 -15.11 26.95 -10.99
CA SER A 98 -14.73 25.85 -10.09
C SER A 98 -13.25 25.92 -9.77
N ASN A 99 -12.92 25.79 -8.48
CA ASN A 99 -11.54 25.68 -8.02
C ASN A 99 -11.12 24.20 -8.03
N PRO A 100 -10.13 23.79 -8.84
CA PRO A 100 -9.71 22.39 -8.92
C PRO A 100 -9.28 21.79 -7.58
N VAL A 101 -8.66 22.57 -6.70
CA VAL A 101 -8.27 22.09 -5.36
C VAL A 101 -9.48 21.77 -4.50
N ASN A 102 -10.51 22.63 -4.54
CA ASN A 102 -11.74 22.39 -3.79
C ASN A 102 -12.47 21.13 -4.29
N VAL A 103 -12.55 20.99 -5.62
CA VAL A 103 -13.19 19.81 -6.24
C VAL A 103 -12.41 18.54 -5.93
N LEU A 104 -11.08 18.56 -6.07
CA LEU A 104 -10.21 17.43 -5.74
C LEU A 104 -10.35 17.01 -4.27
N SER A 105 -10.31 17.98 -3.36
CA SER A 105 -10.47 17.74 -1.92
C SER A 105 -11.82 17.10 -1.60
N TRP A 106 -12.90 17.60 -2.25
CA TRP A 106 -14.23 17.02 -2.10
C TRP A 106 -14.29 15.59 -2.64
N MET A 107 -13.75 15.33 -3.82
CA MET A 107 -13.72 13.97 -4.41
C MET A 107 -12.97 12.99 -3.50
N ILE A 108 -11.79 13.37 -3.03
CA ILE A 108 -11.00 12.54 -2.09
C ILE A 108 -11.78 12.30 -0.80
N GLY A 109 -12.40 13.35 -0.25
CA GLY A 109 -13.18 13.26 0.98
C GLY A 109 -14.42 12.37 0.89
N THR A 110 -14.88 12.03 -0.33
CA THR A 110 -16.00 11.10 -0.53
C THR A 110 -15.57 9.64 -0.68
N VAL A 111 -14.26 9.33 -0.78
CA VAL A 111 -13.78 7.97 -0.98
C VAL A 111 -13.92 7.12 0.28
N LEU A 112 -13.82 7.73 1.45
CA LEU A 112 -14.03 7.05 2.74
C LEU A 112 -15.24 7.63 3.45
N ASP A 113 -16.04 6.77 4.04
CA ASP A 113 -17.07 7.20 4.98
C ASP A 113 -16.50 7.40 6.40
N LYS A 114 -17.37 7.80 7.33
CA LYS A 114 -17.01 8.04 8.75
C LYS A 114 -16.54 6.77 9.49
N ASP A 115 -16.87 5.60 8.98
CA ASP A 115 -16.54 4.29 9.55
C ASP A 115 -15.29 3.68 8.86
N GLY A 116 -14.62 4.45 7.98
CA GLY A 116 -13.41 4.03 7.27
C GLY A 116 -13.63 3.06 6.12
N HIS A 117 -14.88 2.93 5.66
CA HIS A 117 -15.25 2.07 4.55
C HIS A 117 -15.07 2.83 3.21
N ILE A 118 -14.53 2.17 2.20
CA ILE A 118 -14.35 2.74 0.87
C ILE A 118 -15.69 2.78 0.15
N THR A 119 -16.11 3.95 -0.30
CA THR A 119 -17.46 4.20 -0.82
C THR A 119 -17.58 4.03 -2.33
N ILE A 120 -16.50 3.67 -3.03
CA ILE A 120 -16.51 3.46 -4.47
C ILE A 120 -17.47 2.30 -4.81
N PRO A 121 -18.48 2.53 -5.66
CA PRO A 121 -19.43 1.49 -6.03
C PRO A 121 -18.75 0.24 -6.61
N GLY A 122 -19.09 -0.94 -6.10
CA GLY A 122 -18.52 -2.22 -6.55
C GLY A 122 -17.12 -2.53 -6.00
N PHE A 123 -16.52 -1.63 -5.20
CA PHE A 123 -15.16 -1.84 -4.69
C PHE A 123 -15.02 -3.12 -3.86
N TYR A 124 -16.05 -3.49 -3.12
CA TYR A 124 -16.04 -4.68 -2.25
C TYR A 124 -16.64 -5.94 -2.88
N ASP A 125 -17.12 -5.89 -4.13
CA ASP A 125 -17.82 -7.03 -4.77
C ASP A 125 -16.98 -8.30 -4.80
N ASP A 126 -15.68 -8.16 -5.01
CA ASP A 126 -14.73 -9.27 -5.06
C ASP A 126 -13.97 -9.48 -3.74
N VAL A 127 -14.26 -8.72 -2.68
CA VAL A 127 -13.61 -8.89 -1.37
C VAL A 127 -14.16 -10.11 -0.67
N LEU A 128 -13.30 -11.09 -0.40
CA LEU A 128 -13.71 -12.32 0.27
C LEU A 128 -14.13 -12.05 1.72
N VAL A 129 -15.21 -12.67 2.12
CA VAL A 129 -15.64 -12.70 3.53
C VAL A 129 -14.76 -13.70 4.27
N VAL A 130 -13.93 -13.20 5.18
CA VAL A 130 -13.06 -14.03 6.02
C VAL A 130 -13.89 -14.68 7.12
N SER A 131 -13.72 -15.98 7.33
CA SER A 131 -14.51 -16.73 8.31
C SER A 131 -14.20 -16.28 9.75
N PRO A 132 -15.15 -16.47 10.70
CA PRO A 132 -14.91 -16.19 12.11
C PRO A 132 -13.70 -16.95 12.68
N GLU A 133 -13.48 -18.18 12.23
CA GLU A 133 -12.35 -19.02 12.63
C GLU A 133 -11.02 -18.42 12.16
N GLU A 134 -10.96 -17.97 10.93
CA GLU A 134 -9.77 -17.33 10.36
C GLU A 134 -9.50 -15.97 11.02
N ARG A 135 -10.54 -15.17 11.26
CA ARG A 135 -10.40 -13.92 12.04
C ARG A 135 -9.87 -14.20 13.45
N ALA A 136 -10.34 -15.26 14.11
CA ALA A 136 -9.85 -15.66 15.42
C ALA A 136 -8.36 -16.06 15.37
N LEU A 137 -7.91 -16.76 14.31
CA LEU A 137 -6.50 -17.10 14.15
C LEU A 137 -5.62 -15.85 13.94
N ILE A 138 -6.04 -14.90 13.12
CA ILE A 138 -5.32 -13.64 12.91
C ILE A 138 -5.14 -12.91 14.26
N ASN A 139 -6.18 -12.86 15.06
CA ASN A 139 -6.17 -12.16 16.36
C ASN A 139 -5.51 -12.94 17.50
N GLN A 140 -5.02 -14.16 17.28
CA GLN A 140 -4.18 -14.89 18.23
C GLN A 140 -2.71 -14.40 18.23
N ALA A 141 -2.27 -13.67 17.20
CA ALA A 141 -0.94 -13.11 17.21
C ALA A 141 -0.76 -12.19 18.43
N PRO A 142 0.37 -12.29 19.15
CA PRO A 142 0.63 -11.45 20.31
C PRO A 142 0.82 -10.00 19.87
N TYR A 143 -0.24 -9.22 20.00
CA TYR A 143 -0.33 -7.85 19.53
C TYR A 143 -0.95 -6.97 20.60
N SER A 144 -0.50 -5.73 20.69
CA SER A 144 -1.05 -4.71 21.60
C SER A 144 -1.24 -3.40 20.87
N ASP A 145 -2.46 -2.88 20.82
CA ASP A 145 -2.77 -1.57 20.25
C ASP A 145 -1.95 -0.45 20.93
N ASP A 146 -1.70 -0.53 22.22
CA ASP A 146 -0.93 0.49 22.94
C ASP A 146 0.55 0.47 22.57
N ALA A 147 1.14 -0.73 22.43
CA ALA A 147 2.50 -0.87 21.96
C ALA A 147 2.64 -0.38 20.49
N TYR A 148 1.67 -0.71 19.66
CA TYR A 148 1.62 -0.26 18.26
C TYR A 148 1.47 1.26 18.15
N LYS A 149 0.51 1.86 18.85
CA LYS A 149 0.34 3.33 18.90
C LYS A 149 1.65 4.03 19.29
N LYS A 150 2.34 3.50 20.31
CA LYS A 150 3.62 4.03 20.76
C LYS A 150 4.71 3.90 19.69
N SER A 151 4.78 2.77 18.98
CA SER A 151 5.80 2.54 17.94
C SER A 151 5.64 3.46 16.74
N VAL A 152 4.41 3.79 16.37
CA VAL A 152 4.11 4.68 15.22
C VAL A 152 3.86 6.15 15.63
N GLY A 153 3.86 6.45 16.92
CA GLY A 153 3.75 7.83 17.43
C GLY A 153 2.36 8.45 17.32
N VAL A 154 1.29 7.65 17.46
CA VAL A 154 -0.09 8.13 17.43
C VAL A 154 -0.83 7.82 18.73
N GLU A 155 -1.81 8.66 19.09
CA GLU A 155 -2.67 8.44 20.26
C GLU A 155 -3.88 7.58 19.94
N VAL A 156 -4.40 7.67 18.70
CA VAL A 156 -5.62 6.99 18.26
C VAL A 156 -5.36 6.23 16.97
N LEU A 157 -5.81 4.98 16.92
CA LEU A 157 -5.79 4.17 15.70
C LEU A 157 -7.04 4.48 14.86
N HIS A 158 -6.85 4.50 13.55
CA HIS A 158 -7.90 4.72 12.57
C HIS A 158 -8.00 3.52 11.62
N GLY A 159 -9.13 3.37 10.95
CA GLY A 159 -9.36 2.38 9.92
C GLY A 159 -10.78 1.84 9.94
N GLU A 160 -11.06 0.88 9.07
CA GLU A 160 -12.39 0.33 8.87
C GLU A 160 -12.97 -0.22 10.19
N LYS A 161 -14.19 0.24 10.52
CA LYS A 161 -14.91 -0.16 11.73
C LYS A 161 -15.16 -1.67 11.75
N ASP A 162 -15.32 -2.25 12.93
CA ASP A 162 -15.58 -3.66 13.17
C ASP A 162 -14.44 -4.64 12.80
N TYR A 163 -13.27 -4.10 12.47
CA TYR A 163 -12.04 -4.85 12.24
C TYR A 163 -10.95 -4.42 13.22
N THR A 164 -10.19 -5.39 13.70
CA THR A 164 -8.99 -5.13 14.53
C THR A 164 -7.85 -4.55 13.71
N THR A 165 -6.83 -4.02 14.36
CA THR A 165 -5.65 -3.50 13.64
C THR A 165 -4.98 -4.57 12.80
N LEU A 166 -4.81 -5.79 13.31
CA LEU A 166 -4.25 -6.91 12.56
C LEU A 166 -5.08 -7.26 11.33
N GLU A 167 -6.40 -7.24 11.44
CA GLU A 167 -7.29 -7.49 10.31
C GLU A 167 -7.21 -6.37 9.27
N ARG A 168 -7.16 -5.10 9.70
CA ARG A 168 -7.04 -3.94 8.80
C ARG A 168 -5.76 -3.98 7.99
N ILE A 169 -4.63 -4.34 8.59
CA ILE A 169 -3.34 -4.41 7.88
C ILE A 169 -3.15 -5.70 7.08
N GLY A 170 -3.88 -6.78 7.39
CA GLY A 170 -3.73 -8.10 6.77
C GLY A 170 -4.77 -8.43 5.70
N ILE A 171 -6.04 -8.27 6.03
CA ILE A 171 -7.16 -8.82 5.23
C ILE A 171 -8.19 -7.78 4.79
N ARG A 172 -7.98 -6.49 5.07
CA ARG A 172 -8.88 -5.43 4.60
C ARG A 172 -8.19 -4.53 3.58
N PRO A 173 -8.92 -4.09 2.54
CA PRO A 173 -8.39 -3.11 1.61
C PRO A 173 -8.28 -1.74 2.29
N THR A 174 -7.38 -0.90 1.79
CA THR A 174 -7.21 0.47 2.29
C THR A 174 -7.07 1.46 1.15
N PHE A 175 -7.37 2.72 1.45
CA PHE A 175 -7.19 3.86 0.57
C PHE A 175 -6.30 4.90 1.25
N ASP A 176 -5.27 5.37 0.54
CA ASP A 176 -4.34 6.36 1.04
C ASP A 176 -4.02 7.42 -0.04
N VAL A 177 -3.96 8.68 0.39
CA VAL A 177 -3.47 9.79 -0.42
C VAL A 177 -1.97 9.92 -0.21
N CYS A 178 -1.17 9.51 -1.20
CA CYS A 178 0.29 9.52 -1.12
C CYS A 178 0.90 10.88 -1.48
N GLY A 179 0.14 11.74 -2.13
CA GLY A 179 0.55 13.09 -2.49
C GLY A 179 -0.62 13.90 -2.99
N ILE A 180 -0.61 15.20 -2.73
CA ILE A 180 -1.61 16.15 -3.23
C ILE A 180 -0.92 17.47 -3.52
N GLN A 181 -1.30 18.11 -4.63
CA GLN A 181 -0.77 19.40 -5.02
C GLN A 181 -1.81 20.21 -5.76
N GLY A 182 -1.77 21.53 -5.55
CA GLY A 182 -2.57 22.52 -6.22
C GLY A 182 -2.54 23.85 -5.47
N GLY A 183 -2.70 24.95 -6.20
CA GLY A 183 -2.65 26.28 -5.63
C GLY A 183 -1.22 26.74 -5.26
N TYR A 184 -1.14 27.80 -4.46
CA TYR A 184 0.09 28.43 -4.07
C TYR A 184 0.69 27.77 -2.81
N SER A 185 1.92 27.31 -2.92
CA SER A 185 2.66 26.64 -1.82
C SER A 185 3.93 27.38 -1.39
N GLY A 186 4.20 28.61 -1.93
CA GLY A 186 5.33 29.43 -1.53
C GLY A 186 5.10 30.19 -0.22
N GLU A 187 6.09 30.97 0.19
CA GLU A 187 5.98 31.83 1.37
C GLU A 187 4.92 32.92 1.19
N GLY A 188 4.16 33.19 2.26
CA GLY A 188 3.09 34.19 2.27
C GLY A 188 1.78 33.62 1.71
N PHE A 189 0.95 34.50 1.13
CA PHE A 189 -0.41 34.16 0.69
C PHE A 189 -0.69 34.73 -0.72
N LYS A 190 -1.34 33.94 -1.59
CA LYS A 190 -1.87 34.42 -2.86
C LYS A 190 -3.34 34.03 -3.00
N THR A 191 -4.17 34.99 -3.39
CA THR A 191 -5.61 34.82 -3.59
C THR A 191 -5.88 34.27 -5.00
N ILE A 192 -5.56 33.00 -5.24
CA ILE A 192 -5.68 32.38 -6.56
C ILE A 192 -6.73 31.27 -6.58
N ILE A 193 -7.33 31.06 -7.76
CA ILE A 193 -7.97 29.83 -8.19
C ILE A 193 -6.97 29.19 -9.15
N PRO A 194 -6.32 28.07 -8.80
CA PRO A 194 -5.33 27.48 -9.68
C PRO A 194 -5.94 26.87 -10.93
N SER A 195 -5.14 26.76 -11.99
CA SER A 195 -5.54 26.17 -13.24
C SER A 195 -5.64 24.64 -13.17
N GLU A 196 -4.91 24.01 -12.24
CA GLU A 196 -4.93 22.56 -12.03
C GLU A 196 -4.72 22.16 -10.57
N ALA A 197 -5.14 20.94 -10.26
CA ALA A 197 -4.78 20.23 -9.04
C ALA A 197 -4.60 18.74 -9.33
N TRP A 198 -3.77 18.04 -8.56
CA TRP A 198 -3.60 16.60 -8.73
C TRP A 198 -3.33 15.91 -7.40
N ALA A 199 -3.63 14.60 -7.36
CA ALA A 199 -3.33 13.72 -6.24
C ALA A 199 -2.80 12.38 -6.72
N LYS A 200 -1.88 11.80 -5.94
CA LYS A 200 -1.42 10.42 -6.06
C LYS A 200 -2.14 9.59 -5.02
N LEU A 201 -2.85 8.58 -5.47
CA LEU A 201 -3.73 7.75 -4.69
C LEU A 201 -3.24 6.31 -4.73
N SER A 202 -3.32 5.59 -3.63
CA SER A 202 -3.03 4.17 -3.57
C SER A 202 -4.13 3.41 -2.85
N PHE A 203 -4.41 2.21 -3.34
CA PHE A 203 -5.27 1.24 -2.69
C PHE A 203 -4.46 -0.01 -2.39
N ARG A 204 -4.49 -0.47 -1.15
CA ARG A 204 -4.10 -1.83 -0.85
C ARG A 204 -5.30 -2.73 -1.11
N LEU A 205 -5.09 -3.76 -1.92
CA LEU A 205 -6.12 -4.70 -2.33
C LEU A 205 -5.93 -6.03 -1.60
N VAL A 206 -7.03 -6.76 -1.41
CA VAL A 206 -7.01 -8.08 -0.79
C VAL A 206 -7.31 -9.19 -1.79
N ALA A 207 -7.21 -10.43 -1.35
CA ALA A 207 -7.43 -11.60 -2.20
C ALA A 207 -8.74 -11.49 -3.02
N ALA A 208 -8.68 -11.94 -4.26
CA ALA A 208 -9.73 -11.92 -5.27
C ALA A 208 -10.08 -10.55 -5.89
N GLN A 209 -9.65 -9.42 -5.33
CA GLN A 209 -9.83 -8.14 -6.00
C GLN A 209 -8.95 -8.04 -7.27
N ASN A 210 -9.57 -7.62 -8.36
CA ASN A 210 -8.88 -7.41 -9.64
C ASN A 210 -8.54 -5.92 -9.80
N PRO A 211 -7.23 -5.54 -9.85
CA PRO A 211 -6.83 -4.13 -9.94
C PRO A 211 -7.29 -3.43 -11.23
N GLN A 212 -7.64 -4.15 -12.30
CA GLN A 212 -8.20 -3.56 -13.51
C GLN A 212 -9.70 -3.22 -13.40
N ARG A 213 -10.36 -3.62 -12.31
CA ARG A 213 -11.77 -3.33 -12.04
C ARG A 213 -11.96 -2.23 -10.99
N ILE A 214 -10.87 -1.81 -10.36
CA ILE A 214 -10.83 -0.71 -9.41
C ILE A 214 -10.60 0.61 -10.14
#